data_78b76406197ae2ec06b63a36377217b4
#
_entry.id   78b76406197ae2ec06b63a36377217b4
#
_cell.length_a   1.000
_cell.length_b   1.000
_cell.length_c   1.000
_cell.angle_alpha   90.00
_cell.angle_beta   90.00
_cell.angle_gamma   90.00
#
_symmetry.space_group_name_H-M   'P 1'
#
loop_
_entity.id
_entity.type
_entity.pdbx_description
1 polymer ?
#
loop_
_entity_poly.entity_id
_entity_poly.type
_entity_poly.pdbx_seq_one_letter_code
_entity_poly.pdbx_strand_id
1 'polypeptide(L)'
;MNNEQKFCVCQKCGAKGEATIWHEISEKEKEACMDTSIFKWKCPSCGHIYKFIYPCIYKNESKKFVVRFQGTDKTFAADKDFTGYCKRDCNSEEELAEKVRILEAELDDRAMELLKLLIFAKIHVTDETMEQIQFYRVAEDGDFEFTIWTGEGPDGIHIDALMYENVKELAKDLPDLEDKYYTIDLEWAGSQVS
;
A
#
# COMPACT_ATOMS: atom_id res chain seq x y z
N MET A 1 3.25 9.69 21.92
CA MET A 1 1.92 9.20 21.52
C MET A 1 1.97 9.00 20.03
N ASN A 2 1.47 7.86 19.53
CA ASN A 2 1.58 7.51 18.12
C ASN A 2 0.42 8.11 17.27
N ASN A 3 -0.49 8.83 17.91
CA ASN A 3 -1.60 9.55 17.27
C ASN A 3 -1.97 10.84 17.98
N GLU A 4 -2.73 11.69 17.32
CA GLU A 4 -3.34 12.89 17.88
C GLU A 4 -4.83 12.99 17.52
N GLN A 5 -5.63 13.65 18.35
CA GLN A 5 -7.02 13.95 18.06
C GLN A 5 -7.12 15.33 17.41
N LYS A 6 -7.72 15.40 16.23
CA LYS A 6 -7.93 16.64 15.50
C LYS A 6 -9.39 17.00 15.47
N PHE A 7 -9.72 18.20 15.97
CA PHE A 7 -11.07 18.70 15.92
C PHE A 7 -11.53 18.96 14.49
N CYS A 8 -12.69 18.43 14.12
CA CYS A 8 -13.29 18.54 12.80
C CYS A 8 -14.69 19.12 12.85
N VAL A 9 -15.05 19.90 11.84
CA VAL A 9 -16.40 20.41 11.61
C VAL A 9 -16.90 19.91 10.26
N CYS A 10 -18.04 19.21 10.27
CA CYS A 10 -18.65 18.71 9.07
C CYS A 10 -19.14 19.87 8.18
N GLN A 11 -18.60 19.99 6.99
CA GLN A 11 -19.01 21.04 6.05
C GLN A 11 -20.43 20.84 5.52
N LYS A 12 -20.96 19.59 5.58
CA LYS A 12 -22.31 19.29 5.12
C LYS A 12 -23.41 19.67 6.10
N CYS A 13 -23.18 19.49 7.43
CA CYS A 13 -24.24 19.69 8.44
C CYS A 13 -23.82 20.54 9.64
N GLY A 14 -22.59 21.04 9.69
CA GLY A 14 -22.06 21.85 10.79
C GLY A 14 -21.75 21.09 12.08
N ALA A 15 -22.02 19.77 12.14
CA ALA A 15 -21.75 18.98 13.33
C ALA A 15 -20.24 18.93 13.61
N LYS A 16 -19.91 18.94 14.90
CA LYS A 16 -18.53 18.88 15.39
C LYS A 16 -18.18 17.44 15.78
N GLY A 17 -16.89 17.10 15.64
CA GLY A 17 -16.36 15.80 16.02
C GLY A 17 -14.84 15.81 16.07
N GLU A 18 -14.24 14.64 16.29
CA GLU A 18 -12.81 14.46 16.36
C GLU A 18 -12.39 13.38 15.39
N ALA A 19 -11.29 13.61 14.67
CA ALA A 19 -10.60 12.64 13.83
C ALA A 19 -9.28 12.24 14.51
N THR A 20 -8.93 10.97 14.41
CA THR A 20 -7.63 10.49 14.87
C THR A 20 -6.63 10.58 13.72
N ILE A 21 -5.53 11.29 13.93
CA ILE A 21 -4.39 11.38 13.02
C ILE A 21 -3.28 10.46 13.54
N TRP A 22 -2.87 9.50 12.72
CA TRP A 22 -1.88 8.51 13.09
C TRP A 22 -0.51 8.88 12.55
N HIS A 23 0.45 9.19 13.42
CA HIS A 23 1.84 9.39 13.00
C HIS A 23 2.60 8.07 12.88
N GLU A 24 2.22 7.09 13.71
CA GLU A 24 2.75 5.73 13.67
C GLU A 24 1.60 4.74 13.83
N ILE A 25 1.48 3.83 12.89
CA ILE A 25 0.47 2.78 12.79
C ILE A 25 1.17 1.47 13.14
N SER A 26 0.58 0.68 14.02
CA SER A 26 1.08 -0.62 14.42
C SER A 26 0.25 -1.76 13.83
N GLU A 27 0.70 -3.00 14.07
CA GLU A 27 -0.03 -4.22 13.70
C GLU A 27 -1.48 -4.25 14.21
N LYS A 28 -1.80 -3.49 15.28
CA LYS A 28 -3.16 -3.42 15.84
C LYS A 28 -4.14 -2.70 14.93
N GLU A 29 -3.64 -1.71 14.19
CA GLU A 29 -4.41 -0.89 13.27
C GLU A 29 -4.26 -1.34 11.81
N LYS A 30 -3.67 -2.53 11.56
CA LYS A 30 -3.35 -3.00 10.21
C LYS A 30 -4.56 -3.04 9.27
N GLU A 31 -5.71 -3.52 9.74
CA GLU A 31 -6.92 -3.61 8.92
C GLU A 31 -7.38 -2.22 8.48
N ALA A 32 -7.37 -1.25 9.40
CA ALA A 32 -7.72 0.13 9.10
C ALA A 32 -6.70 0.81 8.16
N CYS A 33 -5.43 0.39 8.19
CA CYS A 33 -4.41 0.82 7.25
C CYS A 33 -4.66 0.21 5.87
N MET A 34 -4.89 -1.11 5.80
CA MET A 34 -5.08 -1.85 4.56
C MET A 34 -6.38 -1.48 3.81
N ASP A 35 -7.43 -1.05 4.51
CA ASP A 35 -8.68 -0.55 3.91
C ASP A 35 -8.74 0.98 3.79
N THR A 36 -7.65 1.66 4.15
CA THR A 36 -7.50 3.13 4.14
C THR A 36 -8.46 3.88 5.07
N SER A 37 -9.17 3.20 5.96
CA SER A 37 -10.14 3.85 6.86
C SER A 37 -9.48 4.75 7.90
N ILE A 38 -8.19 4.55 8.20
CA ILE A 38 -7.40 5.46 9.05
C ILE A 38 -7.33 6.88 8.49
N PHE A 39 -7.50 7.06 7.18
CA PHE A 39 -7.52 8.36 6.49
C PHE A 39 -8.93 8.92 6.35
N LYS A 40 -9.94 8.30 6.97
CA LYS A 40 -11.35 8.70 6.81
C LYS A 40 -11.95 9.12 8.13
N TRP A 41 -12.69 10.21 8.13
CA TRP A 41 -13.52 10.65 9.23
C TRP A 41 -14.98 10.65 8.80
N LYS A 42 -15.80 9.91 9.53
CA LYS A 42 -17.25 9.86 9.32
C LYS A 42 -17.95 10.81 10.29
N CYS A 43 -18.69 11.77 9.74
CA CYS A 43 -19.47 12.70 10.56
C CYS A 43 -20.47 11.96 11.45
N PRO A 44 -20.47 12.18 12.77
CA PRO A 44 -21.35 11.45 13.69
C PRO A 44 -22.83 11.80 13.51
N SER A 45 -23.14 12.94 12.90
CA SER A 45 -24.53 13.42 12.72
C SER A 45 -25.13 13.01 11.38
N CYS A 46 -24.45 13.22 10.26
CA CYS A 46 -25.01 12.98 8.92
C CYS A 46 -24.34 11.84 8.14
N GLY A 47 -23.35 11.18 8.73
CA GLY A 47 -22.65 10.05 8.12
C GLY A 47 -21.75 10.40 6.92
N HIS A 48 -21.60 11.69 6.58
CA HIS A 48 -20.72 12.09 5.48
C HIS A 48 -19.26 11.76 5.81
N ILE A 49 -18.53 11.22 4.83
CA ILE A 49 -17.14 10.78 5.00
C ILE A 49 -16.22 11.83 4.38
N TYR A 50 -15.21 12.22 5.14
CA TYR A 50 -14.11 13.08 4.72
C TYR A 50 -12.81 12.29 4.71
N LYS A 51 -11.98 12.51 3.69
CA LYS A 51 -10.65 11.94 3.57
C LYS A 51 -9.63 12.98 4.08
N PHE A 52 -8.73 12.55 4.96
CA PHE A 52 -7.62 13.35 5.47
C PHE A 52 -6.30 12.68 5.10
N ILE A 53 -5.53 13.32 4.24
CA ILE A 53 -4.21 12.82 3.85
C ILE A 53 -3.16 13.48 4.74
N TYR A 54 -2.41 12.66 5.45
CA TYR A 54 -1.35 13.09 6.37
C TYR A 54 -0.19 12.10 6.34
N PRO A 55 1.05 12.55 6.62
CA PRO A 55 2.20 11.67 6.67
C PRO A 55 2.12 10.71 7.86
N CYS A 56 2.51 9.45 7.63
CA CYS A 56 2.53 8.43 8.67
C CYS A 56 3.52 7.31 8.34
N ILE A 57 3.75 6.45 9.32
CA ILE A 57 4.55 5.25 9.18
C ILE A 57 3.71 4.07 9.64
N TYR A 58 3.66 3.01 8.83
CA TYR A 58 3.25 1.69 9.30
C TYR A 58 4.49 0.89 9.72
N LYS A 59 4.44 0.24 10.89
CA LYS A 59 5.55 -0.56 11.41
C LYS A 59 5.06 -1.92 11.93
N ASN A 60 5.73 -2.98 11.49
CA ASN A 60 5.60 -4.32 12.06
C ASN A 60 6.94 -4.73 12.70
N GLU A 61 6.96 -4.85 14.03
CA GLU A 61 8.18 -5.19 14.78
C GLU A 61 8.54 -6.66 14.68
N SER A 62 7.55 -7.54 14.56
CA SER A 62 7.75 -8.98 14.49
C SER A 62 8.31 -9.40 13.13
N LYS A 63 7.83 -8.80 12.04
CA LYS A 63 8.25 -9.06 10.66
C LYS A 63 9.38 -8.15 10.17
N LYS A 64 9.81 -7.20 11.00
CA LYS A 64 10.93 -6.29 10.71
C LYS A 64 10.76 -5.50 9.41
N PHE A 65 9.61 -4.87 9.22
CA PHE A 65 9.42 -3.93 8.13
C PHE A 65 8.78 -2.61 8.58
N VAL A 66 9.03 -1.58 7.80
CA VAL A 66 8.46 -0.25 7.96
C VAL A 66 8.10 0.33 6.59
N VAL A 67 6.90 0.86 6.49
CA VAL A 67 6.40 1.55 5.29
C VAL A 67 6.09 2.98 5.66
N ARG A 68 6.72 3.93 4.97
CA ARG A 68 6.57 5.36 5.19
C ARG A 68 5.71 5.96 4.08
N PHE A 69 4.69 6.70 4.47
CA PHE A 69 3.90 7.56 3.59
C PHE A 69 4.13 9.01 3.98
N GLN A 70 4.68 9.79 3.06
CA GLN A 70 5.03 11.19 3.32
C GLN A 70 3.85 12.15 3.11
N GLY A 71 2.78 11.70 2.45
CA GLY A 71 1.66 12.58 2.09
C GLY A 71 2.14 13.74 1.21
N THR A 72 1.67 14.94 1.54
CA THR A 72 2.13 16.19 0.87
C THR A 72 3.36 16.80 1.55
N ASP A 73 3.74 16.33 2.74
CA ASP A 73 4.88 16.83 3.50
C ASP A 73 6.11 15.95 3.30
N LYS A 74 6.90 16.30 2.29
CA LYS A 74 8.15 15.60 1.97
C LYS A 74 9.26 15.77 3.02
N THR A 75 9.03 16.58 4.06
CA THR A 75 9.97 16.78 5.16
C THR A 75 9.72 15.83 6.33
N PHE A 76 8.67 15.01 6.26
CA PHE A 76 8.35 14.03 7.29
C PHE A 76 9.48 13.02 7.41
N ALA A 77 10.34 13.22 8.37
CA ALA A 77 11.40 12.30 8.74
C ALA A 77 10.90 11.41 9.88
N ALA A 78 10.98 10.10 9.68
CA ALA A 78 10.91 9.21 10.83
C ALA A 78 12.25 9.33 11.56
N ASP A 79 12.30 10.09 12.64
CA ASP A 79 13.49 10.24 13.50
C ASP A 79 13.88 8.95 14.24
N LYS A 80 13.33 7.80 13.83
CA LYS A 80 13.58 6.52 14.46
C LYS A 80 14.59 5.71 13.66
N ASP A 81 15.50 5.09 14.38
CA ASP A 81 16.41 4.11 13.82
C ASP A 81 15.66 2.79 13.53
N PHE A 82 15.51 2.47 12.24
CA PHE A 82 14.96 1.22 11.74
C PHE A 82 16.06 0.35 11.10
N THR A 83 17.26 0.35 11.67
CA THR A 83 18.36 -0.52 11.20
C THR A 83 17.93 -1.97 11.20
N GLY A 84 18.14 -2.67 10.09
CA GLY A 84 17.78 -4.07 9.91
C GLY A 84 16.29 -4.32 9.62
N TYR A 85 15.51 -3.26 9.32
CA TYR A 85 14.16 -3.38 8.81
C TYR A 85 14.14 -3.29 7.28
N CYS A 86 13.22 -4.02 6.66
CA CYS A 86 12.81 -3.73 5.29
C CYS A 86 12.12 -2.36 5.27
N LYS A 87 12.61 -1.41 4.48
CA LYS A 87 12.18 -0.01 4.47
C LYS A 87 11.57 0.35 3.13
N ARG A 88 10.31 0.84 3.14
CA ARG A 88 9.60 1.23 1.93
C ARG A 88 9.02 2.64 2.05
N ASP A 89 9.06 3.36 0.94
CA ASP A 89 8.35 4.62 0.73
C ASP A 89 7.16 4.42 -0.19
N CYS A 90 6.06 5.12 0.10
CA CYS A 90 4.85 5.15 -0.71
C CYS A 90 4.45 6.58 -1.01
N ASN A 91 3.90 6.81 -2.21
CA ASN A 91 3.52 8.13 -2.71
C ASN A 91 2.03 8.43 -2.47
N SER A 92 1.21 7.37 -2.25
CA SER A 92 -0.21 7.49 -1.95
C SER A 92 -0.62 6.58 -0.79
N GLU A 93 -1.80 6.83 -0.23
CA GLU A 93 -2.36 5.97 0.82
C GLU A 93 -2.80 4.61 0.27
N GLU A 94 -3.17 4.54 -1.00
CA GLU A 94 -3.46 3.28 -1.69
C GLU A 94 -2.21 2.43 -1.84
N GLU A 95 -1.07 3.04 -2.21
CA GLU A 95 0.23 2.36 -2.24
C GLU A 95 0.66 1.90 -0.84
N LEU A 96 0.47 2.73 0.19
CA LEU A 96 0.72 2.33 1.58
C LEU A 96 -0.10 1.09 1.93
N ALA A 97 -1.40 1.10 1.66
CA ALA A 97 -2.31 0.01 1.97
C ALA A 97 -1.91 -1.29 1.23
N GLU A 98 -1.56 -1.21 -0.05
CA GLU A 98 -1.10 -2.34 -0.84
C GLU A 98 0.23 -2.88 -0.32
N LYS A 99 1.21 -2.00 -0.07
CA LYS A 99 2.52 -2.40 0.43
C LYS A 99 2.42 -3.10 1.80
N VAL A 100 1.54 -2.60 2.67
CA VAL A 100 1.27 -3.25 3.96
C VAL A 100 0.64 -4.63 3.76
N ARG A 101 -0.33 -4.82 2.84
CA ARG A 101 -0.91 -6.14 2.53
C ARG A 101 0.15 -7.13 2.06
N ILE A 102 1.03 -6.72 1.14
CA ILE A 102 2.10 -7.55 0.60
C ILE A 102 3.06 -7.99 1.71
N LEU A 103 3.57 -7.07 2.50
CA LEU A 103 4.55 -7.34 3.54
C LEU A 103 3.94 -8.07 4.77
N GLU A 104 2.66 -7.82 5.09
CA GLU A 104 1.94 -8.59 6.11
C GLU A 104 1.68 -10.03 5.67
N ALA A 105 1.52 -10.29 4.39
CA ALA A 105 1.44 -11.64 3.83
C ALA A 105 2.83 -12.32 3.67
N GLU A 106 3.91 -11.67 4.11
CA GLU A 106 5.30 -12.16 4.01
C GLU A 106 5.76 -12.42 2.56
N LEU A 107 5.19 -11.67 1.63
CA LEU A 107 5.54 -11.72 0.22
C LEU A 107 6.71 -10.77 -0.09
N ASP A 108 7.55 -11.15 -1.06
CA ASP A 108 8.58 -10.25 -1.60
C ASP A 108 7.89 -9.21 -2.49
N ASP A 109 7.92 -7.95 -2.07
CA ASP A 109 7.28 -6.88 -2.80
C ASP A 109 7.96 -6.55 -4.13
N ARG A 110 9.24 -6.88 -4.32
CA ARG A 110 9.95 -6.77 -5.60
C ARG A 110 9.39 -7.77 -6.61
N ALA A 111 9.19 -9.02 -6.17
CA ALA A 111 8.56 -10.05 -6.98
C ALA A 111 7.10 -9.70 -7.31
N MET A 112 6.38 -9.10 -6.36
CA MET A 112 5.00 -8.67 -6.58
C MET A 112 4.89 -7.57 -7.63
N GLU A 113 5.76 -6.56 -7.61
CA GLU A 113 5.75 -5.49 -8.62
C GLU A 113 6.16 -6.02 -10.01
N LEU A 114 7.13 -6.94 -10.08
CA LEU A 114 7.46 -7.61 -11.34
C LEU A 114 6.28 -8.46 -11.87
N LEU A 115 5.56 -9.17 -11.00
CA LEU A 115 4.35 -9.90 -11.38
C LEU A 115 3.27 -8.96 -11.93
N LYS A 116 3.02 -7.84 -11.25
CA LYS A 116 2.08 -6.81 -11.72
C LYS A 116 2.48 -6.26 -13.09
N LEU A 117 3.77 -6.03 -13.33
CA LEU A 117 4.28 -5.59 -14.63
C LEU A 117 4.01 -6.62 -15.72
N LEU A 118 4.21 -7.92 -15.46
CA LEU A 118 3.89 -8.99 -16.41
C LEU A 118 2.40 -9.08 -16.71
N ILE A 119 1.55 -8.95 -15.69
CA ILE A 119 0.08 -8.92 -15.86
C ILE A 119 -0.30 -7.72 -16.73
N PHE A 120 0.24 -6.54 -16.42
CA PHE A 120 0.01 -5.30 -17.16
C PHE A 120 0.38 -5.45 -18.65
N ALA A 121 1.56 -5.98 -18.92
CA ALA A 121 2.02 -6.22 -20.29
C ALA A 121 1.14 -7.24 -21.04
N LYS A 122 0.66 -8.29 -20.35
CA LYS A 122 -0.20 -9.31 -20.95
C LYS A 122 -1.59 -8.79 -21.29
N ILE A 123 -2.20 -7.99 -20.42
CA ILE A 123 -3.53 -7.40 -20.65
C ILE A 123 -3.47 -6.39 -21.81
N HIS A 124 -2.43 -5.56 -21.90
CA HIS A 124 -2.29 -4.59 -22.97
C HIS A 124 -2.19 -5.21 -24.39
N VAL A 125 -1.80 -6.50 -24.50
CA VAL A 125 -1.80 -7.23 -25.78
C VAL A 125 -3.22 -7.59 -26.22
N THR A 126 -4.22 -7.58 -25.33
CA THR A 126 -5.61 -7.98 -25.60
C THR A 126 -6.57 -6.81 -25.86
N ASP A 127 -6.07 -5.62 -26.18
CA ASP A 127 -6.84 -4.39 -26.45
C ASP A 127 -7.62 -3.81 -25.25
N GLU A 128 -7.48 -4.34 -24.05
CA GLU A 128 -8.06 -3.74 -22.85
C GLU A 128 -7.08 -2.72 -22.24
N THR A 129 -7.55 -1.49 -22.02
CA THR A 129 -6.77 -0.47 -21.33
C THR A 129 -6.89 -0.64 -19.82
N MET A 130 -5.90 -1.29 -19.21
CA MET A 130 -5.77 -1.30 -17.76
C MET A 130 -5.05 -0.02 -17.31
N GLU A 131 -5.68 0.74 -16.41
CA GLU A 131 -5.15 1.99 -15.88
C GLU A 131 -4.32 1.74 -14.60
N GLN A 132 -4.75 0.77 -13.79
CA GLN A 132 -4.14 0.45 -12.51
C GLN A 132 -4.32 -1.03 -12.16
N ILE A 133 -3.36 -1.57 -11.40
CA ILE A 133 -3.44 -2.89 -10.80
C ILE A 133 -2.94 -2.81 -9.36
N GLN A 134 -3.65 -3.45 -8.44
CA GLN A 134 -3.26 -3.57 -7.03
C GLN A 134 -3.45 -4.99 -6.53
N PHE A 135 -2.49 -5.48 -5.75
CA PHE A 135 -2.63 -6.70 -4.98
C PHE A 135 -3.67 -6.50 -3.88
N TYR A 136 -4.65 -7.41 -3.84
CA TYR A 136 -5.72 -7.36 -2.86
C TYR A 136 -5.46 -8.31 -1.69
N ARG A 137 -5.25 -9.61 -1.97
CA ARG A 137 -4.98 -10.63 -0.94
C ARG A 137 -4.49 -11.95 -1.54
N VAL A 138 -4.04 -12.83 -0.66
CA VAL A 138 -3.94 -14.27 -0.95
C VAL A 138 -5.30 -14.89 -0.70
N ALA A 139 -5.85 -15.63 -1.68
CA ALA A 139 -7.11 -16.33 -1.58
C ALA A 139 -6.99 -17.60 -0.71
N GLU A 140 -8.12 -18.24 -0.39
CA GLU A 140 -8.14 -19.45 0.45
C GLU A 140 -7.46 -20.66 -0.21
N ASP A 141 -7.44 -20.72 -1.54
CA ASP A 141 -6.76 -21.74 -2.33
C ASP A 141 -5.25 -21.48 -2.52
N GLY A 142 -4.76 -20.34 -2.06
CA GLY A 142 -3.37 -19.91 -2.15
C GLY A 142 -3.06 -19.04 -3.36
N ASP A 143 -3.99 -18.87 -4.29
CA ASP A 143 -3.85 -17.98 -5.43
C ASP A 143 -3.90 -16.50 -5.01
N PHE A 144 -3.50 -15.61 -5.92
CA PHE A 144 -3.46 -14.18 -5.66
C PHE A 144 -4.65 -13.47 -6.28
N GLU A 145 -5.34 -12.67 -5.48
CA GLU A 145 -6.37 -11.77 -5.96
C GLU A 145 -5.81 -10.37 -6.16
N PHE A 146 -6.08 -9.78 -7.33
CA PHE A 146 -5.77 -8.40 -7.65
C PHE A 146 -7.05 -7.65 -8.02
N THR A 147 -7.05 -6.35 -7.74
CA THR A 147 -8.01 -5.42 -8.32
C THR A 147 -7.34 -4.70 -9.48
N ILE A 148 -7.99 -4.70 -10.63
CA ILE A 148 -7.60 -3.93 -11.81
C ILE A 148 -8.62 -2.82 -12.05
N TRP A 149 -8.17 -1.70 -12.59
CA TRP A 149 -9.04 -0.60 -13.03
C TRP A 149 -8.90 -0.45 -14.53
N THR A 150 -10.07 -0.43 -15.19
CA THR A 150 -10.20 -0.20 -16.63
C THR A 150 -11.15 0.97 -16.87
N GLY A 151 -11.34 1.39 -18.12
CA GLY A 151 -12.35 2.40 -18.45
C GLY A 151 -13.78 2.06 -18.04
N GLU A 152 -14.07 0.78 -17.75
CA GLU A 152 -15.37 0.31 -17.28
C GLU A 152 -15.47 0.29 -15.73
N GLY A 153 -14.38 0.51 -15.03
CA GLY A 153 -14.28 0.54 -13.57
C GLY A 153 -13.42 -0.59 -12.99
N PRO A 154 -13.49 -0.79 -11.66
CA PRO A 154 -12.70 -1.83 -11.00
C PRO A 154 -13.27 -3.23 -11.25
N ASP A 155 -12.37 -4.18 -11.48
CA ASP A 155 -12.67 -5.61 -11.60
C ASP A 155 -11.65 -6.45 -10.82
N GLY A 156 -12.00 -7.68 -10.49
CA GLY A 156 -11.16 -8.63 -9.76
C GLY A 156 -10.56 -9.67 -10.70
N ILE A 157 -9.26 -9.92 -10.58
CA ILE A 157 -8.60 -11.01 -11.30
C ILE A 157 -7.91 -11.96 -10.33
N HIS A 158 -7.88 -13.25 -10.67
CA HIS A 158 -7.17 -14.31 -9.97
C HIS A 158 -5.92 -14.70 -10.75
N ILE A 159 -4.81 -14.83 -10.05
CA ILE A 159 -3.51 -15.21 -10.59
C ILE A 159 -2.99 -16.42 -9.82
N ASP A 160 -2.68 -17.48 -10.54
CA ASP A 160 -2.08 -18.70 -10.01
C ASP A 160 -0.80 -18.38 -9.20
N ALA A 161 -0.71 -18.91 -7.99
CA ALA A 161 0.43 -18.74 -7.10
C ALA A 161 1.77 -19.15 -7.76
N LEU A 162 1.75 -20.11 -8.68
CA LEU A 162 2.95 -20.54 -9.42
C LEU A 162 3.56 -19.41 -10.26
N MET A 163 2.73 -18.48 -10.76
CA MET A 163 3.27 -17.31 -11.48
C MET A 163 4.10 -16.43 -10.56
N TYR A 164 3.63 -16.19 -9.33
CA TYR A 164 4.40 -15.44 -8.35
C TYR A 164 5.70 -16.15 -7.96
N GLU A 165 5.67 -17.48 -7.72
CA GLU A 165 6.88 -18.24 -7.38
C GLU A 165 7.92 -18.19 -8.51
N ASN A 166 7.49 -18.26 -9.78
CA ASN A 166 8.39 -18.12 -10.92
C ASN A 166 9.04 -16.72 -10.97
N VAL A 167 8.27 -15.66 -10.73
CA VAL A 167 8.79 -14.28 -10.70
C VAL A 167 9.69 -14.06 -9.49
N LYS A 168 9.37 -14.66 -8.35
CA LYS A 168 10.19 -14.60 -7.14
C LYS A 168 11.56 -15.24 -7.32
N GLU A 169 11.65 -16.33 -8.09
CA GLU A 169 12.96 -16.89 -8.47
C GLU A 169 13.79 -15.90 -9.32
N LEU A 170 13.15 -15.22 -10.28
CA LEU A 170 13.83 -14.17 -11.05
C LEU A 170 14.25 -12.97 -10.19
N ALA A 171 13.45 -12.61 -9.19
CA ALA A 171 13.76 -11.52 -8.27
C ALA A 171 14.99 -11.78 -7.39
N LYS A 172 15.44 -13.04 -7.24
CA LYS A 172 16.67 -13.39 -6.52
C LYS A 172 17.94 -12.90 -7.21
N ASP A 173 17.90 -12.72 -8.53
CA ASP A 173 19.03 -12.21 -9.32
C ASP A 173 19.14 -10.68 -9.26
N LEU A 174 18.16 -9.99 -8.67
CA LEU A 174 18.21 -8.55 -8.46
C LEU A 174 19.20 -8.19 -7.35
N PRO A 175 19.87 -7.04 -7.46
CA PRO A 175 20.77 -6.55 -6.42
C PRO A 175 20.10 -6.46 -5.05
N ASP A 176 20.86 -6.76 -4.01
CA ASP A 176 20.42 -6.52 -2.64
C ASP A 176 20.17 -5.03 -2.41
N LEU A 177 19.10 -4.74 -1.68
CA LEU A 177 18.78 -3.37 -1.31
C LEU A 177 19.60 -2.96 -0.07
N GLU A 178 20.21 -1.78 -0.14
CA GLU A 178 20.89 -1.17 1.00
C GLU A 178 19.91 -0.85 2.14
N ASP A 179 20.42 -0.60 3.34
CA ASP A 179 19.62 -0.24 4.52
C ASP A 179 19.10 1.22 4.46
N LYS A 180 18.27 1.49 3.42
CA LYS A 180 17.58 2.77 3.20
C LYS A 180 16.16 2.58 2.71
N TYR A 181 15.38 3.66 2.65
CA TYR A 181 14.03 3.63 2.10
C TYR A 181 14.05 3.54 0.56
N TYR A 182 13.20 2.66 0.02
CA TYR A 182 12.98 2.49 -1.41
C TYR A 182 11.51 2.57 -1.76
N THR A 183 11.19 3.23 -2.86
CA THR A 183 9.90 3.09 -3.52
C THR A 183 10.00 1.89 -4.47
N ILE A 184 9.27 0.84 -4.16
CA ILE A 184 9.18 -0.40 -4.96
C ILE A 184 7.78 -0.44 -5.54
N ASP A 185 7.64 -0.07 -6.80
CA ASP A 185 6.40 0.09 -7.54
C ASP A 185 6.56 -0.39 -8.99
N LEU A 186 5.55 -0.18 -9.85
CA LEU A 186 5.61 -0.55 -11.26
C LEU A 186 6.71 0.18 -12.05
N GLU A 187 7.01 1.43 -11.69
CA GLU A 187 8.10 2.19 -12.33
C GLU A 187 9.46 1.57 -11.98
N TRP A 188 9.65 1.24 -10.70
CA TRP A 188 10.81 0.50 -10.26
C TRP A 188 10.92 -0.84 -11.00
N ALA A 189 9.85 -1.65 -11.06
CA ALA A 189 9.84 -2.92 -11.75
C ALA A 189 10.22 -2.78 -13.23
N GLY A 190 9.67 -1.78 -13.93
CA GLY A 190 10.01 -1.46 -15.32
C GLY A 190 11.50 -1.16 -15.51
N SER A 191 12.13 -0.50 -14.56
CA SER A 191 13.57 -0.20 -14.59
C SER A 191 14.47 -1.44 -14.45
N GLN A 192 13.96 -2.54 -13.89
CA GLN A 192 14.73 -3.77 -13.71
C GLN A 192 14.75 -4.67 -14.98
N VAL A 193 13.83 -4.46 -15.92
CA VAL A 193 13.67 -5.30 -17.14
C VAL A 193 14.00 -4.55 -18.43
N SER A 194 14.54 -3.32 -18.31
CA SER A 194 14.88 -2.43 -19.44
C SER A 194 16.29 -2.69 -20.00
#